data_baf9a61756bd9cd52f8f3deaace47c30
#
_entry.id   baf9a61756bd9cd52f8f3deaace47c30
#
_cell.length_a   1.000
_cell.length_b   1.000
_cell.length_c   1.000
_cell.angle_alpha   90.00
_cell.angle_beta   90.00
_cell.angle_gamma   90.00
#
_symmetry.space_group_name_H-M   'P 1'
#
loop_
_entity.id
_entity.type
_entity.pdbx_description
1 polymer ?
#
loop_
_entity_poly.entity_id
_entity_poly.type
_entity_poly.pdbx_seq_one_letter_code
_entity_poly.pdbx_strand_id
1 'polypeptide(L)'
;MKAKLRVAIVVLLSYAAIAAAQSPGSTVTKQTVSGITNFSKVETTVACAGATTPAALADVKKMGYNSVINLRLASEAGAQIDEEAAAAKAAGINYIHLPFNAQSPDPMLVDNFLKAITDKTNQPAFIHCASANRAAALWMVKRIVVDKWDVAQATTEAEALGLTNPNLKTFAIEQAKKH
;
A
#
# COMPACT_ATOMS: atom_id res chain seq x y z
N MET A 1 -51.68 -48.79 39.60
CA MET A 1 -51.26 -47.39 39.37
C MET A 1 -49.98 -47.40 38.57
N LYS A 2 -50.01 -47.03 37.28
CA LYS A 2 -48.83 -47.01 36.38
C LYS A 2 -48.35 -45.56 36.21
N ALA A 3 -47.20 -45.21 36.78
CA ALA A 3 -46.56 -43.89 36.64
C ALA A 3 -45.93 -43.76 35.25
N LYS A 4 -46.34 -42.75 34.47
CA LYS A 4 -45.74 -42.41 33.18
C LYS A 4 -44.60 -41.44 33.40
N LEU A 5 -43.36 -41.90 33.19
CA LEU A 5 -42.16 -41.08 33.19
C LEU A 5 -42.09 -40.27 31.89
N ARG A 6 -42.19 -38.94 31.97
CA ARG A 6 -42.00 -38.04 30.83
C ARG A 6 -40.52 -37.61 30.80
N VAL A 7 -39.83 -38.11 29.79
CA VAL A 7 -38.46 -37.65 29.50
C VAL A 7 -38.56 -36.37 28.65
N ALA A 8 -38.11 -35.24 29.22
CA ALA A 8 -37.98 -34.00 28.50
C ALA A 8 -36.60 -33.95 27.86
N ILE A 9 -36.56 -33.98 26.53
CA ILE A 9 -35.32 -33.80 25.76
C ILE A 9 -35.07 -32.28 25.64
N VAL A 10 -34.06 -31.79 26.34
CA VAL A 10 -33.56 -30.42 26.19
C VAL A 10 -32.54 -30.41 25.04
N VAL A 11 -32.95 -29.85 23.91
CA VAL A 11 -32.04 -29.60 22.77
C VAL A 11 -31.27 -28.31 23.05
N LEU A 12 -30.00 -28.43 23.43
CA LEU A 12 -29.08 -27.32 23.54
C LEU A 12 -28.60 -26.95 22.14
N LEU A 13 -29.16 -25.87 21.57
CA LEU A 13 -28.63 -25.21 20.37
C LEU A 13 -27.38 -24.40 20.76
N SER A 14 -26.19 -24.95 20.47
CA SER A 14 -24.94 -24.26 20.56
C SER A 14 -24.78 -23.29 19.36
N TYR A 15 -25.04 -22.00 19.59
CA TYR A 15 -24.64 -20.94 18.66
C TYR A 15 -23.12 -20.80 18.68
N ALA A 16 -22.46 -21.34 17.67
CA ALA A 16 -21.06 -20.99 17.40
C ALA A 16 -21.02 -19.55 16.85
N ALA A 17 -20.70 -18.59 17.69
CA ALA A 17 -20.37 -17.24 17.25
C ALA A 17 -19.06 -17.28 16.46
N ILE A 18 -19.14 -17.16 15.13
CA ILE A 18 -17.98 -16.91 14.29
C ILE A 18 -17.54 -15.47 14.60
N ALA A 19 -16.58 -15.32 15.49
CA ALA A 19 -15.87 -14.06 15.67
C ALA A 19 -15.08 -13.81 14.37
N ALA A 20 -15.57 -12.91 13.52
CA ALA A 20 -14.78 -12.34 12.45
C ALA A 20 -13.58 -11.64 13.12
N ALA A 21 -12.40 -12.19 12.95
CA ALA A 21 -11.17 -11.55 13.37
C ALA A 21 -11.04 -10.26 12.56
N GLN A 22 -11.34 -9.13 13.18
CA GLN A 22 -11.04 -7.81 12.63
C GLN A 22 -9.52 -7.71 12.57
N SER A 23 -8.96 -7.68 11.38
CA SER A 23 -7.54 -7.33 11.20
C SER A 23 -7.28 -5.98 11.86
N PRO A 24 -6.21 -5.83 12.66
CA PRO A 24 -5.89 -4.55 13.28
C PRO A 24 -5.80 -3.49 12.20
N GLY A 25 -6.62 -2.45 12.32
CA GLY A 25 -6.64 -1.34 11.35
C GLY A 25 -5.24 -0.75 11.25
N SER A 26 -4.72 -0.67 10.03
CA SER A 26 -3.43 -0.02 9.79
C SER A 26 -3.49 1.43 10.24
N THR A 27 -2.52 1.85 11.05
CA THR A 27 -2.39 3.24 11.48
C THR A 27 -1.48 3.99 10.51
N VAL A 28 -2.09 4.80 9.64
CA VAL A 28 -1.34 5.74 8.80
C VAL A 28 -0.86 6.91 9.66
N THR A 29 0.45 7.16 9.65
CA THR A 29 1.06 8.29 10.37
C THR A 29 1.66 9.27 9.38
N LYS A 30 1.11 10.48 9.31
CA LYS A 30 1.63 11.58 8.48
C LYS A 30 2.78 12.29 9.19
N GLN A 31 3.83 12.61 8.43
CA GLN A 31 5.00 13.30 8.93
C GLN A 31 5.44 14.38 7.94
N THR A 32 6.03 15.46 8.43
CA THR A 32 6.71 16.45 7.59
C THR A 32 8.17 16.05 7.45
N VAL A 33 8.60 15.84 6.22
CA VAL A 33 10.00 15.51 5.88
C VAL A 33 10.47 16.51 4.83
N SER A 34 11.62 17.12 5.06
CA SER A 34 12.17 18.10 4.10
C SER A 34 12.42 17.44 2.75
N GLY A 35 12.00 18.11 1.67
CA GLY A 35 12.15 17.60 0.30
C GLY A 35 11.21 16.47 -0.08
N ILE A 36 10.25 16.11 0.77
CA ILE A 36 9.24 15.08 0.49
C ILE A 36 7.84 15.64 0.79
N THR A 37 6.96 15.59 -0.19
CA THR A 37 5.57 16.01 0.01
C THR A 37 4.69 14.82 0.44
N ASN A 38 3.69 15.08 1.28
CA ASN A 38 2.69 14.10 1.69
C ASN A 38 3.28 12.77 2.20
N PHE A 39 4.37 12.82 2.99
CA PHE A 39 4.97 11.62 3.56
C PHE A 39 4.05 10.99 4.60
N SER A 40 3.72 9.73 4.41
CA SER A 40 2.85 8.95 5.30
C SER A 40 3.44 7.55 5.51
N LYS A 41 3.73 7.19 6.75
CA LYS A 41 4.08 5.81 7.11
C LYS A 41 2.83 4.96 7.19
N VAL A 42 2.95 3.75 6.66
CA VAL A 42 1.97 2.69 6.84
C VAL A 42 2.71 1.45 7.32
N GLU A 43 2.42 0.99 8.50
CA GLU A 43 3.18 -0.07 9.17
C GLU A 43 4.67 0.28 9.41
N THR A 44 5.49 -0.74 9.71
CA THR A 44 6.95 -0.59 9.89
C THR A 44 7.72 -0.79 8.60
N THR A 45 7.07 -1.30 7.55
CA THR A 45 7.72 -1.78 6.33
C THR A 45 7.49 -0.92 5.10
N VAL A 46 6.57 0.06 5.14
CA VAL A 46 6.23 0.88 3.97
C VAL A 46 5.94 2.33 4.35
N ALA A 47 6.31 3.24 3.46
CA ALA A 47 5.78 4.60 3.41
C ALA A 47 5.35 4.97 2.00
N CYS A 48 4.29 5.79 1.89
CA CYS A 48 3.83 6.42 0.65
C CYS A 48 4.05 7.93 0.70
N ALA A 49 4.43 8.52 -0.43
CA ALA A 49 4.68 9.95 -0.51
C ALA A 49 4.34 10.54 -1.89
N GLY A 50 4.33 11.86 -1.94
CA GLY A 50 4.29 12.66 -3.16
C GLY A 50 5.67 12.95 -3.74
N ALA A 51 5.84 14.15 -4.31
CA ALA A 51 7.11 14.55 -4.90
C ALA A 51 8.24 14.49 -3.88
N THR A 52 9.35 13.90 -4.32
CA THR A 52 10.56 13.68 -3.51
C THR A 52 11.75 14.27 -4.26
N THR A 53 12.56 15.03 -3.57
CA THR A 53 13.80 15.54 -4.16
C THR A 53 14.92 14.51 -4.06
N PRO A 54 15.87 14.44 -5.01
CA PRO A 54 17.01 13.52 -4.91
C PRO A 54 17.79 13.64 -3.60
N ALA A 55 17.97 14.86 -3.08
CA ALA A 55 18.67 15.11 -1.83
C ALA A 55 17.98 14.46 -0.61
N ALA A 56 16.66 14.32 -0.63
CA ALA A 56 15.90 13.72 0.47
C ALA A 56 16.15 12.21 0.62
N LEU A 57 16.70 11.53 -0.38
CA LEU A 57 16.93 10.08 -0.30
C LEU A 57 17.96 9.70 0.77
N ALA A 58 18.89 10.58 1.09
CA ALA A 58 19.78 10.37 2.24
C ALA A 58 19.02 10.28 3.57
N ASP A 59 17.95 11.06 3.73
CA ASP A 59 17.11 11.00 4.92
C ASP A 59 16.15 9.81 4.87
N VAL A 60 15.65 9.43 3.69
CA VAL A 60 14.91 8.18 3.49
C VAL A 60 15.74 6.98 3.96
N LYS A 61 17.04 6.95 3.63
CA LYS A 61 17.95 5.89 4.12
C LYS A 61 18.11 5.92 5.64
N LYS A 62 18.31 7.09 6.23
CA LYS A 62 18.41 7.24 7.71
C LYS A 62 17.13 6.80 8.43
N MET A 63 15.98 6.95 7.78
CA MET A 63 14.70 6.44 8.30
C MET A 63 14.56 4.92 8.19
N GLY A 64 15.56 4.22 7.61
CA GLY A 64 15.64 2.77 7.57
C GLY A 64 15.06 2.12 6.30
N TYR A 65 14.69 2.89 5.28
CA TYR A 65 14.19 2.33 4.02
C TYR A 65 15.32 1.70 3.21
N ASN A 66 15.07 0.52 2.64
CA ASN A 66 16.01 -0.22 1.82
C ASN A 66 15.78 -0.01 0.32
N SER A 67 14.56 0.32 -0.07
CA SER A 67 14.23 0.61 -1.46
C SER A 67 13.39 1.86 -1.62
N VAL A 68 13.49 2.43 -2.82
CA VAL A 68 12.62 3.49 -3.34
C VAL A 68 11.93 2.97 -4.60
N ILE A 69 10.59 3.05 -4.62
CA ILE A 69 9.78 2.76 -5.79
C ILE A 69 9.23 4.09 -6.32
N ASN A 70 9.81 4.58 -7.41
CA ASN A 70 9.40 5.82 -8.06
C ASN A 70 8.39 5.55 -9.18
N LEU A 71 7.20 6.13 -9.06
CA LEU A 71 6.09 5.98 -10.01
C LEU A 71 5.95 7.16 -10.98
N ARG A 72 6.85 8.12 -10.95
CA ARG A 72 6.78 9.30 -11.82
C ARG A 72 7.18 8.96 -13.25
N LEU A 73 6.55 9.64 -14.21
CA LEU A 73 7.04 9.63 -15.59
C LEU A 73 8.26 10.56 -15.70
N ALA A 74 9.23 10.21 -16.52
CA ALA A 74 10.39 11.07 -16.79
C ALA A 74 9.99 12.44 -17.38
N SER A 75 8.85 12.48 -18.08
CA SER A 75 8.30 13.72 -18.67
C SER A 75 7.60 14.65 -17.67
N GLU A 76 7.36 14.22 -16.43
CA GLU A 76 6.73 15.07 -15.42
C GLU A 76 7.70 16.17 -14.94
N ALA A 77 7.19 17.39 -14.81
CA ALA A 77 7.97 18.50 -14.30
C ALA A 77 8.57 18.19 -12.93
N GLY A 78 9.89 18.30 -12.79
CA GLY A 78 10.61 18.00 -11.54
C GLY A 78 10.69 16.53 -11.20
N ALA A 79 10.57 15.61 -12.17
CA ALA A 79 10.70 14.16 -11.91
C ALA A 79 12.13 13.75 -11.54
N GLN A 80 13.15 14.36 -12.17
CA GLN A 80 14.59 14.16 -11.86
C GLN A 80 14.97 12.67 -11.70
N ILE A 81 14.54 11.81 -12.64
CA ILE A 81 14.67 10.36 -12.53
C ILE A 81 16.11 9.90 -12.39
N ASP A 82 17.01 10.45 -13.22
CA ASP A 82 18.43 10.06 -13.24
C ASP A 82 19.16 10.57 -12.00
N GLU A 83 18.89 11.80 -11.57
CA GLU A 83 19.44 12.39 -10.36
C GLU A 83 18.97 11.64 -9.12
N GLU A 84 17.71 11.22 -9.10
CA GLU A 84 17.16 10.45 -8.00
C GLU A 84 17.79 9.05 -7.95
N ALA A 85 17.95 8.37 -9.10
CA ALA A 85 18.64 7.09 -9.18
C ALA A 85 20.10 7.19 -8.70
N ALA A 86 20.81 8.26 -9.09
CA ALA A 86 22.18 8.52 -8.62
C ALA A 86 22.24 8.77 -7.11
N ALA A 87 21.29 9.55 -6.56
CA ALA A 87 21.21 9.82 -5.13
C ALA A 87 20.86 8.55 -4.32
N ALA A 88 19.94 7.72 -4.81
CA ALA A 88 19.62 6.44 -4.21
C ALA A 88 20.85 5.51 -4.14
N LYS A 89 21.58 5.40 -5.25
CA LYS A 89 22.82 4.63 -5.31
C LYS A 89 23.85 5.14 -4.31
N ALA A 90 24.05 6.46 -4.23
CA ALA A 90 24.97 7.08 -3.27
C ALA A 90 24.56 6.82 -1.81
N ALA A 91 23.26 6.77 -1.53
CA ALA A 91 22.72 6.47 -0.20
C ALA A 91 22.66 4.96 0.13
N GLY A 92 22.98 4.08 -0.81
CA GLY A 92 22.87 2.63 -0.64
C GLY A 92 21.43 2.16 -0.54
N ILE A 93 20.53 2.76 -1.34
CA ILE A 93 19.11 2.40 -1.47
C ILE A 93 18.92 1.72 -2.82
N ASN A 94 18.14 0.63 -2.85
CA ASN A 94 17.73 0.02 -4.10
C ASN A 94 16.67 0.91 -4.79
N TYR A 95 16.95 1.37 -6.00
CA TYR A 95 16.07 2.26 -6.78
C TYR A 95 15.30 1.47 -7.83
N ILE A 96 13.98 1.54 -7.78
CA ILE A 96 13.07 0.83 -8.67
C ILE A 96 12.18 1.87 -9.35
N HIS A 97 12.36 2.05 -10.64
CA HIS A 97 11.53 2.96 -11.44
C HIS A 97 10.41 2.18 -12.13
N LEU A 98 9.17 2.44 -11.75
CA LEU A 98 7.94 1.86 -12.31
C LEU A 98 7.04 3.00 -12.81
N PRO A 99 7.28 3.57 -13.99
CA PRO A 99 6.54 4.72 -14.46
C PRO A 99 5.04 4.41 -14.60
N PHE A 100 4.20 5.18 -13.92
CA PHE A 100 2.75 5.00 -13.91
C PHE A 100 2.05 6.15 -14.63
N ASN A 101 1.69 5.92 -15.91
CA ASN A 101 0.77 6.77 -16.66
C ASN A 101 -0.68 6.39 -16.32
N ALA A 102 -1.40 7.26 -15.63
CA ALA A 102 -2.79 6.98 -15.21
C ALA A 102 -3.80 6.91 -16.38
N GLN A 103 -3.49 7.55 -17.52
CA GLN A 103 -4.34 7.52 -18.73
C GLN A 103 -4.12 6.25 -19.58
N SER A 104 -2.92 5.68 -19.52
CA SER A 104 -2.54 4.49 -20.27
C SER A 104 -1.51 3.69 -19.46
N PRO A 105 -1.96 2.97 -18.42
CA PRO A 105 -1.06 2.17 -17.59
C PRO A 105 -0.41 1.05 -18.40
N ASP A 106 0.88 0.81 -18.13
CA ASP A 106 1.55 -0.40 -18.62
C ASP A 106 0.79 -1.63 -18.10
N PRO A 107 0.44 -2.60 -18.97
CA PRO A 107 -0.23 -3.84 -18.54
C PRO A 107 0.52 -4.61 -17.43
N MET A 108 1.85 -4.51 -17.39
CA MET A 108 2.69 -5.18 -16.39
C MET A 108 2.93 -4.35 -15.12
N LEU A 109 2.38 -3.13 -15.04
CA LEU A 109 2.64 -2.22 -13.92
C LEU A 109 2.31 -2.86 -12.56
N VAL A 110 1.14 -3.46 -12.44
CA VAL A 110 0.67 -4.05 -11.18
C VAL A 110 1.50 -5.27 -10.81
N ASP A 111 1.77 -6.17 -11.77
CA ASP A 111 2.61 -7.35 -11.53
C ASP A 111 4.02 -6.95 -11.07
N ASN A 112 4.64 -6.00 -11.77
CA ASN A 112 5.96 -5.49 -11.43
C ASN A 112 5.98 -4.81 -10.05
N PHE A 113 4.92 -4.04 -9.73
CA PHE A 113 4.78 -3.43 -8.42
C PHE A 113 4.60 -4.48 -7.32
N LEU A 114 3.71 -5.45 -7.50
CA LEU A 114 3.46 -6.50 -6.52
C LEU A 114 4.74 -7.32 -6.28
N LYS A 115 5.46 -7.66 -7.34
CA LYS A 115 6.77 -8.33 -7.23
C LYS A 115 7.77 -7.49 -6.43
N ALA A 116 7.90 -6.20 -6.72
CA ALA A 116 8.84 -5.32 -6.05
C ALA A 116 8.51 -5.14 -4.56
N ILE A 117 7.22 -4.90 -4.23
CA ILE A 117 6.80 -4.57 -2.85
C ILE A 117 6.74 -5.80 -1.94
N THR A 118 6.58 -6.99 -2.48
CA THR A 118 6.58 -8.24 -1.70
C THR A 118 7.96 -8.87 -1.54
N ASP A 119 8.95 -8.43 -2.30
CA ASP A 119 10.33 -8.86 -2.14
C ASP A 119 10.89 -8.33 -0.80
N LYS A 120 11.25 -9.25 0.08
CA LYS A 120 11.79 -8.91 1.41
C LYS A 120 13.10 -8.12 1.37
N THR A 121 13.87 -8.24 0.30
CA THR A 121 15.13 -7.49 0.12
C THR A 121 14.87 -6.00 -0.14
N ASN A 122 13.68 -5.65 -0.63
CA ASN A 122 13.25 -4.27 -0.84
C ASN A 122 12.61 -3.62 0.40
N GLN A 123 12.35 -4.40 1.45
CA GLN A 123 11.68 -3.87 2.64
C GLN A 123 12.69 -3.40 3.70
N PRO A 124 12.38 -2.31 4.42
CA PRO A 124 11.25 -1.38 4.25
C PRO A 124 11.33 -0.60 2.94
N ALA A 125 10.16 -0.40 2.29
CA ALA A 125 10.05 0.26 0.99
C ALA A 125 9.44 1.66 1.09
N PHE A 126 10.01 2.62 0.36
CA PHE A 126 9.48 3.97 0.19
C PHE A 126 8.89 4.11 -1.21
N ILE A 127 7.59 4.36 -1.31
CA ILE A 127 6.87 4.47 -2.57
C ILE A 127 6.50 5.94 -2.78
N HIS A 128 6.83 6.51 -3.93
CA HIS A 128 6.43 7.89 -4.20
C HIS A 128 5.98 8.13 -5.65
N CYS A 129 5.26 9.24 -5.82
CA CYS A 129 4.87 9.78 -7.12
C CYS A 129 4.90 11.33 -7.07
N ALA A 130 4.00 12.04 -7.77
CA ALA A 130 3.92 13.49 -7.67
C ALA A 130 3.12 13.99 -6.45
N SER A 131 2.05 13.29 -6.06
CA SER A 131 1.08 13.76 -5.05
C SER A 131 0.65 12.72 -4.01
N ALA A 132 1.27 11.55 -3.98
CA ALA A 132 0.92 10.34 -3.24
C ALA A 132 -0.25 9.52 -3.84
N ASN A 133 -1.07 10.05 -4.72
CA ASN A 133 -2.26 9.35 -5.26
C ASN A 133 -1.94 8.01 -5.94
N ARG A 134 -0.94 7.95 -6.84
CA ARG A 134 -0.52 6.71 -7.53
C ARG A 134 0.11 5.71 -6.56
N ALA A 135 0.90 6.20 -5.61
CA ALA A 135 1.49 5.36 -4.57
C ALA A 135 0.42 4.69 -3.71
N ALA A 136 -0.56 5.47 -3.24
CA ALA A 136 -1.67 4.96 -2.44
C ALA A 136 -2.59 4.01 -3.23
N ALA A 137 -2.81 4.26 -4.54
CA ALA A 137 -3.60 3.38 -5.39
C ALA A 137 -2.95 2.01 -5.58
N LEU A 138 -1.64 1.95 -5.87
CA LEU A 138 -0.93 0.67 -5.97
C LEU A 138 -0.81 -0.03 -4.62
N TRP A 139 -0.64 0.71 -3.53
CA TRP A 139 -0.69 0.14 -2.20
C TRP A 139 -2.06 -0.49 -1.88
N MET A 140 -3.15 0.17 -2.29
CA MET A 140 -4.51 -0.38 -2.19
C MET A 140 -4.64 -1.71 -2.93
N VAL A 141 -4.08 -1.83 -4.14
CA VAL A 141 -4.05 -3.11 -4.88
C VAL A 141 -3.33 -4.17 -4.06
N LYS A 142 -2.16 -3.87 -3.50
CA LYS A 142 -1.40 -4.81 -2.67
C LYS A 142 -2.21 -5.29 -1.45
N ARG A 143 -2.93 -4.38 -0.78
CA ARG A 143 -3.78 -4.74 0.36
C ARG A 143 -4.87 -5.73 -0.03
N ILE A 144 -5.54 -5.51 -1.17
CA ILE A 144 -6.62 -6.40 -1.63
C ILE A 144 -6.06 -7.73 -2.15
N VAL A 145 -5.03 -7.67 -3.00
CA VAL A 145 -4.52 -8.86 -3.71
C VAL A 145 -3.66 -9.75 -2.81
N VAL A 146 -2.75 -9.15 -2.05
CA VAL A 146 -1.76 -9.89 -1.26
C VAL A 146 -2.25 -10.11 0.17
N ASP A 147 -2.70 -9.04 0.84
CA ASP A 147 -3.10 -9.10 2.26
C ASP A 147 -4.55 -9.57 2.43
N LYS A 148 -5.29 -9.73 1.32
CA LYS A 148 -6.68 -10.19 1.29
C LYS A 148 -7.65 -9.30 2.09
N TRP A 149 -7.34 -8.02 2.16
CA TRP A 149 -8.24 -7.03 2.75
C TRP A 149 -9.49 -6.85 1.89
N ASP A 150 -10.62 -6.56 2.53
CA ASP A 150 -11.80 -6.11 1.79
C ASP A 150 -11.57 -4.71 1.16
N VAL A 151 -12.35 -4.41 0.13
CA VAL A 151 -12.21 -3.17 -0.65
C VAL A 151 -12.46 -1.93 0.22
N ALA A 152 -13.38 -1.98 1.17
CA ALA A 152 -13.71 -0.84 2.02
C ALA A 152 -12.56 -0.51 2.97
N GLN A 153 -11.97 -1.51 3.60
CA GLN A 153 -10.80 -1.36 4.48
C GLN A 153 -9.60 -0.82 3.72
N ALA A 154 -9.27 -1.42 2.56
CA ALA A 154 -8.16 -0.98 1.72
C ALA A 154 -8.35 0.44 1.19
N THR A 155 -9.60 0.82 0.85
CA THR A 155 -9.96 2.19 0.43
C THR A 155 -9.71 3.19 1.55
N THR A 156 -10.17 2.92 2.76
CA THR A 156 -10.00 3.80 3.92
C THR A 156 -8.52 4.09 4.20
N GLU A 157 -7.67 3.05 4.15
CA GLU A 157 -6.22 3.23 4.32
C GLU A 157 -5.61 4.04 3.17
N ALA A 158 -5.99 3.75 1.91
CA ALA A 158 -5.46 4.46 0.75
C ALA A 158 -5.86 5.95 0.75
N GLU A 159 -7.07 6.28 1.17
CA GLU A 159 -7.52 7.67 1.35
C GLU A 159 -6.72 8.39 2.45
N ALA A 160 -6.44 7.72 3.55
CA ALA A 160 -5.56 8.25 4.59
C ALA A 160 -4.13 8.49 4.09
N LEU A 161 -3.63 7.66 3.17
CA LEU A 161 -2.33 7.81 2.49
C LEU A 161 -2.31 8.93 1.44
N GLY A 162 -3.47 9.44 1.02
CA GLY A 162 -3.58 10.54 0.07
C GLY A 162 -4.22 10.17 -1.27
N LEU A 163 -4.95 9.06 -1.36
CA LEU A 163 -5.76 8.73 -2.55
C LEU A 163 -7.02 9.59 -2.57
N THR A 164 -6.98 10.65 -3.36
CA THR A 164 -8.11 11.58 -3.56
C THR A 164 -8.70 11.52 -4.97
N ASN A 165 -7.97 10.91 -5.91
CA ASN A 165 -8.37 10.80 -7.30
C ASN A 165 -9.32 9.61 -7.51
N PRO A 166 -10.60 9.83 -7.90
CA PRO A 166 -11.58 8.75 -8.05
C PRO A 166 -11.22 7.77 -9.18
N ASN A 167 -10.56 8.24 -10.26
CA ASN A 167 -10.15 7.36 -11.36
C ASN A 167 -9.06 6.39 -10.92
N LEU A 168 -8.13 6.82 -10.09
CA LEU A 168 -7.10 5.94 -9.53
C LEU A 168 -7.68 4.95 -8.52
N LYS A 169 -8.70 5.34 -7.77
CA LYS A 169 -9.45 4.44 -6.90
C LYS A 169 -10.16 3.35 -7.72
N THR A 170 -10.87 3.75 -8.79
CA THR A 170 -11.51 2.80 -9.72
C THR A 170 -10.47 1.87 -10.34
N PHE A 171 -9.34 2.42 -10.83
CA PHE A 171 -8.22 1.63 -11.33
C PHE A 171 -7.76 0.57 -10.32
N ALA A 172 -7.53 0.96 -9.07
CA ALA A 172 -7.06 0.02 -8.04
C ALA A 172 -8.04 -1.13 -7.81
N ILE A 173 -9.35 -0.84 -7.73
CA ILE A 173 -10.40 -1.86 -7.55
C ILE A 173 -10.47 -2.80 -8.77
N GLU A 174 -10.39 -2.26 -9.98
CA GLU A 174 -10.46 -3.06 -11.20
C GLU A 174 -9.22 -3.94 -11.39
N GLN A 175 -8.04 -3.42 -11.07
CA GLN A 175 -6.81 -4.22 -11.14
C GLN A 175 -6.82 -5.34 -10.09
N ALA A 176 -7.28 -5.05 -8.87
CA ALA A 176 -7.37 -6.07 -7.84
C ALA A 176 -8.32 -7.23 -8.17
N LYS A 177 -9.31 -7.02 -9.05
CA LYS A 177 -10.20 -8.09 -9.53
C LYS A 177 -9.55 -9.01 -10.57
N LYS A 178 -8.46 -8.57 -11.21
CA LYS A 178 -7.76 -9.32 -12.26
C LYS A 178 -6.64 -10.21 -11.69
N HIS A 179 -6.23 -9.94 -10.46
CA HIS A 179 -5.15 -10.63 -9.73
C HIS A 179 -5.69 -11.40 -8.52
#